data_aac0d4228d4f23b554fec97be2ba10a3
#
_entry.id   aac0d4228d4f23b554fec97be2ba10a3
#
_cell.length_a   1.000
_cell.length_b   1.000
_cell.length_c   1.000
_cell.angle_alpha   90.00
_cell.angle_beta   90.00
_cell.angle_gamma   90.00
#
_symmetry.space_group_name_H-M   'P 1'
#
loop_
_entity.id
_entity.type
_entity.pdbx_description
1 polymer ?
#
loop_
_entity_poly.entity_id
_entity_poly.type
_entity_poly.pdbx_seq_one_letter_code
_entity_poly.pdbx_strand_id
1 'polypeptide(L)'
;MAECIRFDYPLPEDDRIHRIWNQISAIRHEVYADELQQYDSNPDGKIEDPGRHFIATVEGDDLVGYISLNPPGARPFRLTTYFSGDVLDRTVFARCDDPAKTTFEVRGLTVGSAHRGQNHAFRLMRHALEFVVEQGGTDIVAMGHTGVVSLYENNGMKVFHDDAIQHGETVYFPMHMK
;
A
#
# COMPACT_ATOMS: atom_id res chain seq x y z
N MET A 1 -6.84 0.99 -23.12
CA MET A 1 -5.50 1.43 -22.61
C MET A 1 -5.67 1.73 -21.14
N ALA A 2 -4.83 1.15 -20.30
CA ALA A 2 -4.92 1.35 -18.86
C ALA A 2 -4.58 2.81 -18.49
N GLU A 3 -5.43 3.43 -17.71
CA GLU A 3 -5.29 4.80 -17.19
C GLU A 3 -4.92 4.75 -15.71
N CYS A 4 -4.07 5.68 -15.25
CA CYS A 4 -3.71 5.85 -13.85
C CYS A 4 -4.49 7.05 -13.28
N ILE A 5 -5.24 6.81 -12.21
CA ILE A 5 -6.04 7.82 -11.53
C ILE A 5 -5.53 7.98 -10.10
N ARG A 6 -5.34 9.22 -9.64
CA ARG A 6 -4.91 9.56 -8.28
C ARG A 6 -6.03 10.31 -7.56
N PHE A 7 -6.28 9.96 -6.31
CA PHE A 7 -7.24 10.66 -5.46
C PHE A 7 -6.92 10.42 -3.98
N ASP A 8 -7.51 11.25 -3.13
CA ASP A 8 -7.30 11.23 -1.69
C ASP A 8 -8.59 10.88 -0.95
N TYR A 9 -8.46 10.39 0.29
CA TYR A 9 -9.58 10.26 1.20
C TYR A 9 -9.53 11.42 2.24
N PRO A 10 -10.66 12.12 2.52
CA PRO A 10 -12.01 11.86 2.01
C PRO A 10 -12.15 12.06 0.50
N LEU A 11 -13.06 11.29 -0.10
CA LEU A 11 -13.24 11.28 -1.55
C LEU A 11 -13.70 12.65 -2.08
N PRO A 12 -13.22 13.09 -3.24
CA PRO A 12 -13.75 14.26 -3.92
C PRO A 12 -15.20 14.01 -4.38
N GLU A 13 -15.94 15.09 -4.66
CA GLU A 13 -17.28 15.04 -5.25
C GLU A 13 -17.18 14.68 -6.74
N ASP A 14 -16.87 13.43 -7.05
CA ASP A 14 -16.69 12.88 -8.39
C ASP A 14 -17.27 11.47 -8.47
N ASP A 15 -18.34 11.31 -9.26
CA ASP A 15 -19.05 10.03 -9.42
C ASP A 15 -18.15 8.92 -9.95
N ARG A 16 -17.14 9.25 -10.79
CA ARG A 16 -16.18 8.27 -11.29
C ARG A 16 -15.29 7.76 -10.17
N ILE A 17 -14.80 8.67 -9.32
CA ILE A 17 -13.99 8.30 -8.16
C ILE A 17 -14.79 7.45 -7.17
N HIS A 18 -16.05 7.77 -6.93
CA HIS A 18 -16.93 6.96 -6.08
C HIS A 18 -17.16 5.55 -6.64
N ARG A 19 -17.32 5.40 -7.96
CA ARG A 19 -17.42 4.07 -8.59
C ARG A 19 -16.12 3.27 -8.44
N ILE A 20 -14.96 3.91 -8.66
CA ILE A 20 -13.64 3.29 -8.47
C ILE A 20 -13.45 2.87 -7.02
N TRP A 21 -13.84 3.71 -6.07
CA TRP A 21 -13.77 3.42 -4.63
C TRP A 21 -14.58 2.17 -4.25
N ASN A 22 -15.78 2.03 -4.78
CA ASN A 22 -16.60 0.85 -4.54
C ASN A 22 -15.93 -0.42 -5.10
N GLN A 23 -15.28 -0.34 -6.25
CA GLN A 23 -14.51 -1.45 -6.82
C GLN A 23 -13.24 -1.74 -6.01
N ILE A 24 -12.55 -0.73 -5.48
CA ILE A 24 -11.43 -0.91 -4.55
C ILE A 24 -11.89 -1.70 -3.32
N SER A 25 -13.03 -1.33 -2.74
CA SER A 25 -13.59 -2.03 -1.59
C SER A 25 -13.90 -3.50 -1.91
N ALA A 26 -14.46 -3.77 -3.10
CA ALA A 26 -14.78 -5.12 -3.55
C ALA A 26 -13.51 -5.99 -3.76
N ILE A 27 -12.51 -5.48 -4.51
CA ILE A 27 -11.23 -6.20 -4.71
C ILE A 27 -10.51 -6.42 -3.37
N ARG A 28 -10.57 -5.45 -2.49
CA ARG A 28 -9.97 -5.56 -1.17
C ARG A 28 -10.63 -6.65 -0.35
N HIS A 29 -11.95 -6.75 -0.37
CA HIS A 29 -12.67 -7.83 0.30
C HIS A 29 -12.25 -9.19 -0.28
N GLU A 30 -12.31 -9.35 -1.62
CA GLU A 30 -11.90 -10.57 -2.30
C GLU A 30 -10.49 -11.03 -1.85
N VAL A 31 -9.51 -10.14 -1.89
CA VAL A 31 -8.12 -10.52 -1.61
C VAL A 31 -7.86 -10.72 -0.13
N TYR A 32 -8.26 -9.78 0.72
CA TYR A 32 -7.86 -9.82 2.13
C TYR A 32 -8.83 -10.63 3.01
N ALA A 33 -10.11 -10.68 2.69
CA ALA A 33 -11.06 -11.49 3.43
C ALA A 33 -11.10 -12.93 2.90
N ASP A 34 -11.32 -13.10 1.59
CA ASP A 34 -11.59 -14.42 1.02
C ASP A 34 -10.31 -15.20 0.73
N GLU A 35 -9.29 -14.58 0.09
CA GLU A 35 -8.04 -15.28 -0.25
C GLU A 35 -7.05 -15.37 0.92
N LEU A 36 -6.84 -14.27 1.66
CA LEU A 36 -5.86 -14.18 2.75
C LEU A 36 -6.43 -14.40 4.16
N GLN A 37 -7.76 -14.48 4.29
CA GLN A 37 -8.49 -14.73 5.53
C GLN A 37 -8.08 -13.81 6.69
N GLN A 38 -7.95 -12.49 6.40
CA GLN A 38 -7.39 -11.53 7.36
C GLN A 38 -8.41 -10.59 8.01
N TYR A 39 -9.69 -10.59 7.60
CA TYR A 39 -10.67 -9.61 8.02
C TYR A 39 -11.93 -10.20 8.67
N ASP A 40 -11.81 -10.58 9.93
CA ASP A 40 -13.00 -10.82 10.76
C ASP A 40 -13.64 -9.50 11.25
N SER A 41 -12.85 -8.40 11.33
CA SER A 41 -13.25 -7.15 11.96
C SER A 41 -13.64 -6.02 11.00
N ASN A 42 -13.42 -6.17 9.68
CA ASN A 42 -13.79 -5.20 8.66
C ASN A 42 -14.38 -5.90 7.43
N PRO A 43 -15.60 -6.45 7.54
CA PRO A 43 -16.21 -7.25 6.47
C PRO A 43 -16.44 -6.45 5.18
N ASP A 44 -16.59 -5.14 5.26
CA ASP A 44 -16.78 -4.28 4.09
C ASP A 44 -15.48 -3.93 3.36
N GLY A 45 -14.32 -4.23 3.95
CA GLY A 45 -13.00 -3.92 3.37
C GLY A 45 -12.71 -2.43 3.15
N LYS A 46 -13.52 -1.54 3.72
CA LYS A 46 -13.40 -0.09 3.52
C LYS A 46 -12.15 0.47 4.18
N ILE A 47 -11.51 1.42 3.50
CA ILE A 47 -10.34 2.14 3.99
C ILE A 47 -10.73 3.61 4.18
N GLU A 48 -11.16 3.97 5.36
CA GLU A 48 -11.68 5.32 5.68
C GLU A 48 -10.67 6.16 6.49
N ASP A 49 -9.37 5.98 6.24
CA ASP A 49 -8.35 6.75 6.95
C ASP A 49 -8.15 8.12 6.27
N PRO A 50 -8.48 9.24 6.93
CA PRO A 50 -8.29 10.58 6.36
C PRO A 50 -6.84 10.85 5.97
N GLY A 51 -6.64 11.55 4.86
CA GLY A 51 -5.33 11.92 4.35
C GLY A 51 -4.58 10.80 3.61
N ARG A 52 -5.20 9.63 3.42
CA ARG A 52 -4.58 8.56 2.63
C ARG A 52 -4.69 8.87 1.14
N HIS A 53 -3.60 8.61 0.42
CA HIS A 53 -3.54 8.72 -1.04
C HIS A 53 -3.82 7.39 -1.70
N PHE A 54 -4.55 7.42 -2.82
CA PHE A 54 -4.87 6.26 -3.64
C PHE A 54 -4.39 6.47 -5.07
N ILE A 55 -3.81 5.44 -5.64
CA ILE A 55 -3.42 5.37 -7.05
C ILE A 55 -4.09 4.12 -7.61
N ALA A 56 -5.00 4.31 -8.56
CA ALA A 56 -5.75 3.24 -9.20
C ALA A 56 -5.39 3.12 -10.67
N THR A 57 -5.29 1.91 -11.17
CA THR A 57 -5.23 1.62 -12.60
C THR A 57 -6.60 1.14 -13.06
N VAL A 58 -7.15 1.76 -14.09
CA VAL A 58 -8.47 1.42 -14.66
C VAL A 58 -8.37 1.16 -16.17
N GLU A 59 -9.23 0.32 -16.69
CA GLU A 59 -9.46 0.10 -18.12
C GLU A 59 -10.92 0.42 -18.44
N GLY A 60 -11.14 1.62 -19.02
CA GLY A 60 -12.48 2.19 -19.09
C GLY A 60 -13.01 2.56 -17.72
N ASP A 61 -14.10 1.92 -17.32
CA ASP A 61 -14.70 2.08 -15.98
C ASP A 61 -14.33 0.93 -15.01
N ASP A 62 -13.55 -0.06 -15.46
CA ASP A 62 -13.20 -1.23 -14.68
C ASP A 62 -11.87 -1.04 -13.94
N LEU A 63 -11.86 -1.29 -12.64
CA LEU A 63 -10.66 -1.26 -11.82
C LEU A 63 -9.79 -2.50 -12.10
N VAL A 64 -8.56 -2.27 -12.50
CA VAL A 64 -7.53 -3.30 -12.66
C VAL A 64 -6.84 -3.60 -11.34
N GLY A 65 -6.54 -2.55 -10.58
CA GLY A 65 -5.88 -2.65 -9.29
C GLY A 65 -5.60 -1.28 -8.69
N TYR A 66 -5.13 -1.26 -7.45
CA TYR A 66 -4.79 -0.03 -6.74
C TYR A 66 -3.60 -0.21 -5.80
N ILE A 67 -3.01 0.90 -5.40
CA ILE A 67 -2.07 1.02 -4.29
C ILE A 67 -2.48 2.21 -3.42
N SER A 68 -2.34 2.09 -2.11
CA SER A 68 -2.60 3.18 -1.18
C SER A 68 -1.37 3.53 -0.35
N LEU A 69 -1.24 4.81 -0.03
CA LEU A 69 -0.10 5.39 0.66
C LEU A 69 -0.58 6.23 1.86
N ASN A 70 0.04 6.02 3.00
CA ASN A 70 -0.03 6.94 4.12
C ASN A 70 1.10 7.96 4.00
N PRO A 71 0.81 9.27 4.05
CA PRO A 71 1.83 10.31 4.09
C PRO A 71 2.56 10.34 5.44
N PRO A 72 3.69 11.04 5.54
CA PRO A 72 4.46 11.19 6.78
C PRO A 72 3.63 11.68 7.97
N GLY A 73 2.64 12.56 7.73
CA GLY A 73 1.73 13.08 8.75
C GLY A 73 0.71 12.08 9.30
N ALA A 74 0.52 10.92 8.67
CA ALA A 74 -0.42 9.88 9.09
C ALA A 74 0.18 8.89 10.12
N ARG A 75 1.16 9.35 10.90
CA ARG A 75 1.75 8.51 11.98
C ARG A 75 0.81 8.36 13.18
N PRO A 76 0.92 7.23 13.94
CA PRO A 76 1.85 6.12 13.74
C PRO A 76 1.47 5.30 12.50
N PHE A 77 2.49 4.82 11.75
CA PHE A 77 2.26 3.92 10.63
C PHE A 77 1.63 2.60 11.08
N ARG A 78 0.83 1.99 10.22
CA ARG A 78 0.22 0.68 10.51
C ARG A 78 1.27 -0.39 10.78
N LEU A 79 2.41 -0.29 10.12
CA LEU A 79 3.58 -1.14 10.35
C LEU A 79 3.94 -1.24 11.84
N THR A 80 3.80 -0.15 12.62
CA THR A 80 4.10 -0.12 14.05
C THR A 80 3.11 -0.91 14.91
N THR A 81 1.98 -1.35 14.37
CA THR A 81 1.08 -2.28 15.09
C THR A 81 1.62 -3.70 15.10
N TYR A 82 2.55 -4.01 14.22
CA TYR A 82 3.18 -5.33 14.10
C TYR A 82 4.60 -5.34 14.66
N PHE A 83 5.34 -4.24 14.48
CA PHE A 83 6.69 -4.05 15.01
C PHE A 83 6.69 -2.87 15.97
N SER A 84 7.43 -2.98 17.08
CA SER A 84 7.57 -1.84 17.99
C SER A 84 8.13 -0.62 17.26
N GLY A 85 7.69 0.57 17.65
CA GLY A 85 8.22 1.84 17.10
C GLY A 85 9.75 1.91 17.16
N ASP A 86 10.34 1.34 18.20
CA ASP A 86 11.80 1.24 18.38
C ASP A 86 12.53 0.52 17.24
N VAL A 87 11.89 -0.44 16.58
CA VAL A 87 12.50 -1.15 15.44
C VAL A 87 12.63 -0.20 14.26
N LEU A 88 11.56 0.53 13.93
CA LEU A 88 11.61 1.56 12.87
C LEU A 88 12.59 2.67 13.21
N ASP A 89 12.58 3.18 14.44
CA ASP A 89 13.46 4.26 14.87
C ASP A 89 14.93 3.88 14.74
N ARG A 90 15.30 2.67 15.14
CA ARG A 90 16.68 2.19 15.09
C ARG A 90 17.14 1.74 13.69
N THR A 91 16.24 1.24 12.86
CA THR A 91 16.62 0.62 11.57
C THR A 91 16.44 1.55 10.38
N VAL A 92 15.29 2.20 10.28
CA VAL A 92 14.92 3.06 9.15
C VAL A 92 15.16 4.51 9.49
N PHE A 93 14.51 5.01 10.53
CA PHE A 93 14.46 6.43 10.83
C PHE A 93 15.79 7.01 11.32
N ALA A 94 16.66 6.17 11.91
CA ALA A 94 18.03 6.59 12.24
C ALA A 94 18.87 7.00 11.01
N ARG A 95 18.42 6.64 9.80
CA ARG A 95 19.10 6.92 8.53
C ARG A 95 18.41 7.98 7.67
N CYS A 96 17.29 8.51 8.14
CA CYS A 96 16.50 9.54 7.48
C CYS A 96 16.76 10.89 8.15
N ASP A 97 16.90 11.96 7.34
CA ASP A 97 17.15 13.30 7.87
C ASP A 97 15.93 13.85 8.62
N ASP A 98 14.73 13.68 8.07
CA ASP A 98 13.46 14.07 8.70
C ASP A 98 12.34 13.04 8.37
N PRO A 99 12.37 11.86 9.02
CA PRO A 99 11.43 10.80 8.70
C PRO A 99 9.97 11.19 8.95
N ALA A 100 9.74 12.17 9.82
CA ALA A 100 8.40 12.69 10.08
C ALA A 100 7.81 13.47 8.90
N LYS A 101 8.64 13.93 7.96
CA LYS A 101 8.20 14.68 6.78
C LYS A 101 8.42 13.94 5.47
N THR A 102 9.32 12.95 5.44
CA THR A 102 9.79 12.37 4.18
C THR A 102 9.51 10.89 4.01
N THR A 103 9.03 10.19 5.06
CA THR A 103 8.74 8.74 4.98
C THR A 103 7.26 8.51 4.72
N PHE A 104 6.95 7.73 3.69
CA PHE A 104 5.61 7.25 3.33
C PHE A 104 5.46 5.77 3.69
N GLU A 105 4.23 5.33 3.96
CA GLU A 105 3.91 3.91 4.15
C GLU A 105 3.01 3.41 3.01
N VAL A 106 3.44 2.36 2.30
CA VAL A 106 2.56 1.60 1.40
C VAL A 106 1.63 0.73 2.24
N ARG A 107 0.32 0.88 2.04
CA ARG A 107 -0.70 0.22 2.86
C ARG A 107 -1.42 -0.94 2.19
N GLY A 108 -1.63 -0.84 0.93
CA GLY A 108 -2.30 -1.87 0.16
C GLY A 108 -1.87 -1.80 -1.28
N LEU A 109 -1.41 -2.90 -1.82
CA LEU A 109 -1.15 -3.09 -3.24
C LEU A 109 -1.95 -4.30 -3.66
N THR A 110 -2.97 -4.08 -4.47
CA THR A 110 -3.91 -5.14 -4.85
C THR A 110 -4.23 -5.05 -6.33
N VAL A 111 -4.17 -6.18 -7.01
CA VAL A 111 -4.57 -6.35 -8.41
C VAL A 111 -5.68 -7.40 -8.45
N GLY A 112 -6.79 -7.07 -9.12
CA GLY A 112 -7.91 -7.98 -9.31
C GLY A 112 -7.47 -9.30 -9.93
N SER A 113 -8.08 -10.41 -9.51
CA SER A 113 -7.70 -11.77 -9.93
C SER A 113 -7.62 -11.93 -11.46
N ALA A 114 -8.55 -11.32 -12.20
CA ALA A 114 -8.60 -11.34 -13.67
C ALA A 114 -7.42 -10.61 -14.36
N HIS A 115 -6.68 -9.76 -13.63
CA HIS A 115 -5.62 -8.90 -14.19
C HIS A 115 -4.21 -9.28 -13.67
N ARG A 116 -4.09 -10.33 -12.87
CA ARG A 116 -2.80 -10.80 -12.36
C ARG A 116 -1.91 -11.34 -13.49
N GLY A 117 -0.59 -11.28 -13.29
CA GLY A 117 0.39 -11.75 -14.27
C GLY A 117 0.71 -10.76 -15.41
N GLN A 118 0.14 -9.55 -15.42
CA GLN A 118 0.31 -8.54 -16.48
C GLN A 118 1.15 -7.32 -16.06
N ASN A 119 2.02 -7.44 -15.07
CA ASN A 119 2.86 -6.35 -14.56
C ASN A 119 2.11 -5.14 -13.95
N HIS A 120 0.81 -5.23 -13.69
CA HIS A 120 0.04 -4.13 -13.10
C HIS A 120 0.52 -3.76 -11.70
N ALA A 121 0.83 -4.75 -10.86
CA ALA A 121 1.38 -4.50 -9.52
C ALA A 121 2.72 -3.75 -9.58
N PHE A 122 3.60 -4.12 -10.52
CA PHE A 122 4.86 -3.41 -10.74
C PHE A 122 4.64 -1.96 -11.18
N ARG A 123 3.71 -1.71 -12.10
CA ARG A 123 3.37 -0.35 -12.57
C ARG A 123 2.75 0.49 -11.44
N LEU A 124 1.85 -0.07 -10.65
CA LEU A 124 1.27 0.61 -9.49
C LEU A 124 2.35 1.02 -8.49
N MET A 125 3.30 0.14 -8.19
CA MET A 125 4.43 0.49 -7.34
C MET A 125 5.27 1.62 -7.96
N ARG A 126 5.55 1.59 -9.25
CA ARG A 126 6.28 2.69 -9.95
C ARG A 126 5.54 4.01 -9.82
N HIS A 127 4.22 4.05 -10.05
CA HIS A 127 3.43 5.26 -9.85
C HIS A 127 3.43 5.75 -8.40
N ALA A 128 3.46 4.83 -7.43
CA ALA A 128 3.58 5.17 -6.02
C ALA A 128 4.94 5.82 -5.71
N LEU A 129 6.04 5.29 -6.27
CA LEU A 129 7.38 5.86 -6.13
C LEU A 129 7.46 7.26 -6.73
N GLU A 130 6.95 7.44 -7.94
CA GLU A 130 6.87 8.75 -8.62
C GLU A 130 6.09 9.75 -7.76
N PHE A 131 4.92 9.34 -7.25
CA PHE A 131 4.10 10.18 -6.37
C PHE A 131 4.86 10.57 -5.09
N VAL A 132 5.53 9.65 -4.42
CA VAL A 132 6.30 9.92 -3.20
C VAL A 132 7.39 10.96 -3.46
N VAL A 133 8.14 10.82 -4.56
CA VAL A 133 9.16 11.80 -4.96
C VAL A 133 8.55 13.17 -5.26
N GLU A 134 7.43 13.22 -5.98
CA GLU A 134 6.68 14.47 -6.26
C GLU A 134 6.24 15.19 -4.98
N GLN A 135 5.92 14.42 -3.92
CA GLN A 135 5.55 14.95 -2.60
C GLN A 135 6.75 15.26 -1.69
N GLY A 136 7.98 15.16 -2.18
CA GLY A 136 9.20 15.41 -1.41
C GLY A 136 9.56 14.26 -0.45
N GLY A 137 8.98 13.07 -0.63
CA GLY A 137 9.34 11.87 0.11
C GLY A 137 10.70 11.32 -0.34
N THR A 138 11.43 10.74 0.59
CA THR A 138 12.73 10.11 0.35
C THR A 138 12.76 8.65 0.74
N ASP A 139 11.79 8.22 1.55
CA ASP A 139 11.76 6.89 2.12
C ASP A 139 10.36 6.27 2.04
N ILE A 140 10.29 4.99 1.76
CA ILE A 140 9.05 4.22 1.76
C ILE A 140 9.21 3.00 2.65
N VAL A 141 8.24 2.77 3.52
CA VAL A 141 8.10 1.53 4.31
C VAL A 141 6.84 0.77 3.90
N ALA A 142 6.88 -0.54 4.01
CA ALA A 142 5.77 -1.42 3.68
C ALA A 142 5.82 -2.72 4.47
N MET A 143 4.69 -3.44 4.49
CA MET A 143 4.61 -4.85 4.87
C MET A 143 4.41 -5.68 3.62
N GLY A 144 5.37 -6.51 3.27
CA GLY A 144 5.28 -7.45 2.17
C GLY A 144 5.00 -8.86 2.66
N HIS A 145 3.89 -9.48 2.24
CA HIS A 145 3.69 -10.91 2.50
C HIS A 145 4.58 -11.76 1.58
N THR A 146 4.81 -13.00 1.96
CA THR A 146 5.74 -13.92 1.27
C THR A 146 5.56 -13.95 -0.25
N GLY A 147 4.30 -13.89 -0.73
CA GLY A 147 4.01 -13.93 -2.17
C GLY A 147 4.33 -12.64 -2.95
N VAL A 148 4.61 -11.52 -2.26
CA VAL A 148 4.91 -10.21 -2.90
C VAL A 148 6.27 -9.63 -2.55
N VAL A 149 7.04 -10.25 -1.66
CA VAL A 149 8.38 -9.77 -1.27
C VAL A 149 9.26 -9.56 -2.50
N SER A 150 9.30 -10.53 -3.43
CA SER A 150 10.08 -10.42 -4.67
C SER A 150 9.63 -9.25 -5.55
N LEU A 151 8.33 -8.93 -5.58
CA LEU A 151 7.82 -7.76 -6.31
C LEU A 151 8.38 -6.47 -5.70
N TYR A 152 8.37 -6.36 -4.38
CA TYR A 152 8.91 -5.19 -3.68
C TYR A 152 10.41 -5.07 -3.84
N GLU A 153 11.16 -6.18 -3.75
CA GLU A 153 12.61 -6.22 -3.98
C GLU A 153 12.96 -5.79 -5.41
N ASN A 154 12.22 -6.24 -6.42
CA ASN A 154 12.39 -5.83 -7.81
C ASN A 154 12.11 -4.34 -8.04
N ASN A 155 11.39 -3.68 -7.13
CA ASN A 155 11.19 -2.23 -7.12
C ASN A 155 12.20 -1.48 -6.22
N GLY A 156 13.19 -2.17 -5.65
CA GLY A 156 14.28 -1.56 -4.87
C GLY A 156 14.08 -1.58 -3.36
N MET A 157 12.98 -2.14 -2.85
CA MET A 157 12.78 -2.33 -1.41
C MET A 157 13.66 -3.46 -0.86
N LYS A 158 13.95 -3.40 0.42
CA LYS A 158 14.70 -4.44 1.14
C LYS A 158 14.00 -4.78 2.44
N VAL A 159 14.00 -6.05 2.81
CA VAL A 159 13.64 -6.47 4.16
C VAL A 159 14.64 -5.84 5.13
N PHE A 160 14.17 -5.14 6.15
CA PHE A 160 15.03 -4.44 7.11
C PHE A 160 15.03 -5.07 8.50
N HIS A 161 14.20 -6.08 8.74
CA HIS A 161 14.13 -6.83 9.99
C HIS A 161 13.77 -8.30 9.71
N ASP A 162 14.49 -9.21 10.34
CA ASP A 162 14.35 -10.66 10.05
C ASP A 162 13.13 -11.30 10.73
N ASP A 163 12.57 -10.64 11.75
CA ASP A 163 11.35 -11.14 12.41
C ASP A 163 10.16 -10.98 11.46
N ALA A 164 9.73 -12.10 10.92
CA ALA A 164 8.50 -12.18 10.16
C ALA A 164 7.29 -12.21 11.10
N ILE A 165 6.19 -11.58 10.68
CA ILE A 165 4.93 -11.58 11.43
C ILE A 165 3.91 -12.44 10.72
N GLN A 166 3.32 -13.37 11.46
CA GLN A 166 2.18 -14.13 10.99
C GLN A 166 0.88 -13.34 11.22
N HIS A 167 0.09 -13.16 10.18
CA HIS A 167 -1.24 -12.59 10.22
C HIS A 167 -2.19 -13.45 9.39
N GLY A 168 -3.14 -14.10 10.05
CA GLY A 168 -3.90 -15.18 9.45
C GLY A 168 -2.98 -16.34 9.05
N GLU A 169 -3.14 -16.85 7.84
CA GLU A 169 -2.28 -17.90 7.27
C GLU A 169 -1.03 -17.36 6.56
N THR A 170 -0.85 -16.04 6.54
CA THR A 170 0.17 -15.36 5.74
C THR A 170 1.27 -14.78 6.61
N VAL A 171 2.52 -14.92 6.15
CA VAL A 171 3.71 -14.36 6.79
C VAL A 171 4.09 -13.06 6.09
N TYR A 172 4.37 -12.01 6.89
CA TYR A 172 4.75 -10.67 6.43
C TYR A 172 6.15 -10.29 6.89
N PHE A 173 6.84 -9.55 6.04
CA PHE A 173 8.15 -8.97 6.31
C PHE A 173 8.09 -7.44 6.23
N PRO A 174 8.78 -6.72 7.15
CA PRO A 174 8.90 -5.27 7.06
C PRO A 174 9.93 -4.90 5.99
N MET A 175 9.55 -4.01 5.10
CA MET A 175 10.35 -3.62 3.94
C MET A 175 10.57 -2.11 3.90
N HIS A 176 11.73 -1.69 3.42
CA HIS A 176 12.13 -0.30 3.30
C HIS A 176 12.86 -0.05 1.98
N MET A 177 12.66 1.14 1.44
CA MET A 177 13.42 1.71 0.34
C MET A 177 13.74 3.18 0.63
N LYS A 178 14.95 3.58 0.27
CA LYS A 178 15.42 4.96 0.26
C LYS A 178 15.48 5.49 -1.16
#